data_aee22701239f4d67f264e06ac2d13988
#
_entry.id   aee22701239f4d67f264e06ac2d13988
#
_cell.length_a   1.000
_cell.length_b   1.000
_cell.length_c   1.000
_cell.angle_alpha   90.00
_cell.angle_beta   90.00
_cell.angle_gamma   90.00
#
_symmetry.space_group_name_H-M   'P 1'
#
loop_
_entity.id
_entity.type
_entity.pdbx_description
1 polymer ?
#
loop_
_entity_poly.entity_id
_entity_poly.type
_entity_poly.pdbx_seq_one_letter_code
_entity_poly.pdbx_strand_id
1 'polypeptide(L)'
;MSFDQQNFVSNPNFKFREYPAELRECLGTTFTYDVYKNKQGQTILISPYFNIDKQCNTEGDPSIGLENYHYISLIDLSNNKEIKQLVGHRGRVVTCRFFEDPFNGKQYLVSADRKYQVKVWNLTDDGKMIFDRQVEEKYDNFIYSVLMVFEKDKIYVLASTLGNGETIVYTMGKEQETRKLKDTRELSIYYLDYWFEESDDNGKPEHHIIQLGKSNILVSQLNKDSNYVIKINDEKYANVLCGMVFKKGDKNLLIVSSTRGLIQVIDLKEKEEAKRVIYTKEYPDVFFYNFVRWNEKYILLYEALQRRILILDSDNEYKIISKVLCPEMYFDRFIRKVDHPKYGESILSVGIDWKIKLYTNRNIIKEDEEEKGEKKEEEKGEEKKE
;
A
#
# COMPACT_ATOMS: atom_id res chain seq x y z
N MET A 1 -25.24 8.83 -2.49
CA MET A 1 -25.49 7.99 -1.30
C MET A 1 -24.66 8.53 -0.15
N SER A 2 -25.21 8.72 1.04
CA SER A 2 -24.40 9.09 2.18
C SER A 2 -23.53 7.89 2.58
N PHE A 3 -22.29 8.11 3.00
CA PHE A 3 -21.37 7.06 3.39
C PHE A 3 -21.91 6.22 4.57
N ASP A 4 -22.78 6.79 5.37
CA ASP A 4 -23.45 6.14 6.51
C ASP A 4 -24.36 4.96 6.10
N GLN A 5 -24.73 4.85 4.84
CA GLN A 5 -25.56 3.79 4.29
C GLN A 5 -24.76 2.67 3.60
N GLN A 6 -23.43 2.83 3.49
CA GLN A 6 -22.58 1.83 2.83
C GLN A 6 -22.12 0.78 3.85
N ASN A 7 -22.87 -0.30 3.95
CA ASN A 7 -22.43 -1.50 4.65
C ASN A 7 -21.54 -2.32 3.72
N PHE A 8 -20.24 -2.24 3.89
CA PHE A 8 -19.32 -3.14 3.20
C PHE A 8 -19.43 -4.53 3.78
N VAL A 9 -19.65 -5.51 2.95
CA VAL A 9 -19.68 -6.92 3.30
C VAL A 9 -18.75 -7.70 2.38
N SER A 10 -18.27 -8.82 2.85
CA SER A 10 -17.52 -9.77 2.05
C SER A 10 -18.35 -10.17 0.83
N ASN A 11 -17.76 -10.10 -0.36
CA ASN A 11 -18.46 -10.44 -1.59
C ASN A 11 -18.27 -11.93 -1.89
N PRO A 12 -19.33 -12.78 -1.73
CA PRO A 12 -19.23 -14.21 -1.94
C PRO A 12 -19.00 -14.60 -3.42
N ASN A 13 -19.28 -13.69 -4.34
CA ASN A 13 -19.10 -13.92 -5.77
C ASN A 13 -17.66 -13.62 -6.22
N PHE A 14 -16.85 -13.01 -5.37
CA PHE A 14 -15.46 -12.74 -5.64
C PHE A 14 -14.60 -13.95 -5.29
N LYS A 15 -14.25 -14.74 -6.30
CA LYS A 15 -13.35 -15.89 -6.12
C LYS A 15 -11.91 -15.43 -6.31
N PHE A 16 -11.16 -15.48 -5.23
CA PHE A 16 -9.73 -15.19 -5.26
C PHE A 16 -8.89 -16.45 -5.06
N ARG A 17 -7.61 -16.40 -5.50
CA ARG A 17 -6.66 -17.48 -5.22
C ARG A 17 -6.58 -17.75 -3.73
N GLU A 18 -6.93 -18.95 -3.31
CA GLU A 18 -6.56 -19.45 -1.99
C GLU A 18 -5.14 -19.98 -2.07
N TYR A 19 -4.30 -19.51 -1.18
CA TYR A 19 -2.99 -20.09 -1.00
C TYR A 19 -3.10 -21.35 -0.14
N PRO A 20 -2.33 -22.44 -0.44
CA PRO A 20 -2.34 -23.65 0.35
C PRO A 20 -2.03 -23.39 1.83
N ALA A 21 -2.61 -24.21 2.72
CA ALA A 21 -2.49 -24.03 4.17
C ALA A 21 -1.05 -24.13 4.68
N GLU A 22 -0.22 -24.94 4.01
CA GLU A 22 1.21 -25.13 4.34
C GLU A 22 2.05 -23.88 4.14
N LEU A 23 1.58 -22.93 3.32
CA LEU A 23 2.20 -21.62 3.14
C LEU A 23 2.19 -20.75 4.39
N ARG A 24 1.31 -21.00 5.35
CA ARG A 24 1.11 -20.16 6.53
C ARG A 24 2.31 -20.15 7.46
N GLU A 25 3.03 -21.25 7.58
CA GLU A 25 4.16 -21.40 8.53
C GLU A 25 5.46 -20.79 8.02
N CYS A 26 5.68 -20.75 6.71
CA CYS A 26 6.93 -20.26 6.11
C CYS A 26 6.96 -18.76 5.83
N LEU A 27 5.83 -18.08 5.98
CA LEU A 27 5.65 -16.74 5.47
C LEU A 27 5.63 -15.70 6.60
N GLY A 28 6.81 -15.27 7.06
CA GLY A 28 6.90 -14.06 7.91
C GLY A 28 6.23 -12.85 7.20
N THR A 29 5.35 -12.30 7.79
CA THR A 29 4.70 -11.02 8.08
C THR A 29 4.49 -9.90 7.05
N THR A 30 4.92 -9.92 5.79
CA THR A 30 4.74 -8.77 4.89
C THR A 30 4.28 -9.18 3.51
N PHE A 31 2.98 -9.02 3.26
CA PHE A 31 2.46 -8.90 1.90
C PHE A 31 1.97 -7.49 1.69
N THR A 32 2.46 -6.88 0.63
CA THR A 32 1.86 -5.69 0.06
C THR A 32 1.25 -6.06 -1.27
N TYR A 33 0.18 -5.44 -1.61
CA TYR A 33 -0.42 -5.44 -2.94
C TYR A 33 -0.77 -4.01 -3.30
N ASP A 34 -0.98 -3.77 -4.57
CA ASP A 34 -1.48 -2.48 -5.02
C ASP A 34 -2.48 -2.65 -6.16
N VAL A 35 -3.18 -1.60 -6.52
CA VAL A 35 -4.19 -1.61 -7.57
C VAL A 35 -4.01 -0.38 -8.43
N TYR A 36 -4.15 -0.54 -9.75
CA TYR A 36 -4.08 0.58 -10.68
C TYR A 36 -5.06 0.41 -11.84
N LYS A 37 -5.39 1.51 -12.51
CA LYS A 37 -6.05 1.48 -13.82
C LYS A 37 -5.00 1.56 -14.91
N ASN A 38 -5.00 0.59 -15.81
CA ASN A 38 -4.12 0.63 -16.98
C ASN A 38 -4.67 1.62 -18.03
N LYS A 39 -3.92 1.85 -19.10
CA LYS A 39 -4.31 2.77 -20.17
C LYS A 39 -5.59 2.35 -20.92
N GLN A 40 -5.96 1.09 -20.86
CA GLN A 40 -7.20 0.56 -21.40
C GLN A 40 -8.40 0.72 -20.45
N GLY A 41 -8.19 1.33 -19.29
CA GLY A 41 -9.21 1.53 -18.27
C GLY A 41 -9.52 0.30 -17.43
N GLN A 42 -8.78 -0.81 -17.60
CA GLN A 42 -8.96 -2.02 -16.78
C GLN A 42 -8.37 -1.78 -15.39
N THR A 43 -9.06 -2.27 -14.37
CA THR A 43 -8.56 -2.26 -12.99
C THR A 43 -7.72 -3.51 -12.74
N ILE A 44 -6.43 -3.29 -12.52
CA ILE A 44 -5.42 -4.34 -12.38
C ILE A 44 -4.96 -4.43 -10.93
N LEU A 45 -5.02 -5.61 -10.37
CA LEU A 45 -4.42 -5.94 -9.09
C LEU A 45 -2.97 -6.38 -9.29
N ILE A 46 -2.08 -5.81 -8.50
CA ILE A 46 -0.68 -6.18 -8.38
C ILE A 46 -0.54 -7.08 -7.16
N SER A 47 -0.23 -8.35 -7.37
CA SER A 47 -0.14 -9.33 -6.29
C SER A 47 1.20 -10.07 -6.32
N PRO A 48 2.10 -9.85 -5.36
CA PRO A 48 3.28 -10.68 -5.20
C PRO A 48 2.89 -12.14 -4.99
N TYR A 49 3.60 -13.03 -5.66
CA TYR A 49 3.38 -14.46 -5.60
C TYR A 49 4.65 -15.18 -5.17
N PHE A 50 4.47 -16.25 -4.42
CA PHE A 50 5.52 -17.14 -4.00
C PHE A 50 5.06 -18.60 -4.13
N ASN A 51 5.81 -19.42 -4.85
CA ASN A 51 5.50 -20.84 -5.02
C ASN A 51 6.38 -21.71 -4.11
N ILE A 52 5.79 -22.16 -3.02
CA ILE A 52 6.49 -22.98 -2.01
C ILE A 52 6.79 -24.40 -2.49
N ASP A 53 5.87 -25.01 -3.24
CA ASP A 53 5.99 -26.41 -3.62
C ASP A 53 7.27 -26.66 -4.43
N LYS A 54 7.70 -25.63 -5.17
CA LYS A 54 8.93 -25.69 -5.93
C LYS A 54 10.18 -25.44 -5.07
N GLN A 55 10.11 -24.62 -4.03
CA GLN A 55 11.25 -24.32 -3.18
C GLN A 55 11.61 -25.49 -2.26
N CYS A 56 10.63 -26.21 -1.73
CA CYS A 56 10.88 -27.39 -0.88
C CYS A 56 11.51 -28.57 -1.64
N ASN A 57 11.30 -28.65 -2.96
CA ASN A 57 11.80 -29.73 -3.79
C ASN A 57 13.16 -29.43 -4.45
N THR A 58 13.71 -28.24 -4.29
CA THR A 58 14.90 -27.78 -5.05
C THR A 58 16.16 -27.57 -4.20
N GLU A 59 16.17 -27.97 -2.93
CA GLU A 59 17.38 -27.89 -2.10
C GLU A 59 18.57 -28.69 -2.67
N GLY A 60 18.38 -29.36 -3.79
CA GLY A 60 19.44 -30.14 -4.47
C GLY A 60 19.76 -29.74 -5.90
N ASP A 61 19.00 -28.85 -6.55
CA ASP A 61 19.24 -28.49 -7.94
C ASP A 61 19.55 -26.99 -8.14
N PRO A 62 20.85 -26.63 -8.20
CA PRO A 62 21.30 -25.26 -8.43
C PRO A 62 21.00 -24.74 -9.85
N SER A 63 20.54 -25.58 -10.78
CA SER A 63 20.25 -25.19 -12.15
C SER A 63 18.86 -24.56 -12.34
N ILE A 64 17.97 -24.73 -11.36
CA ILE A 64 16.66 -24.12 -11.38
C ILE A 64 16.80 -22.72 -10.78
N GLY A 65 16.85 -21.70 -11.62
CA GLY A 65 16.97 -20.33 -11.17
C GLY A 65 15.81 -19.95 -10.21
N LEU A 66 16.17 -19.53 -9.00
CA LEU A 66 15.23 -19.06 -7.96
C LEU A 66 14.28 -17.95 -8.47
N GLU A 67 14.64 -17.32 -9.54
CA GLU A 67 13.92 -16.23 -10.20
C GLU A 67 12.51 -16.62 -10.68
N ASN A 68 12.28 -17.90 -10.96
CA ASN A 68 10.99 -18.40 -11.44
C ASN A 68 9.97 -18.66 -10.32
N TYR A 69 10.37 -18.52 -9.05
CA TYR A 69 9.50 -18.80 -7.90
C TYR A 69 8.94 -17.55 -7.24
N HIS A 70 9.54 -16.40 -7.54
CA HIS A 70 9.20 -15.13 -6.92
C HIS A 70 8.81 -14.14 -8.02
N TYR A 71 7.54 -14.02 -8.29
CA TYR A 71 7.04 -13.11 -9.30
C TYR A 71 5.90 -12.25 -8.77
N ILE A 72 5.56 -11.23 -9.52
CA ILE A 72 4.41 -10.38 -9.25
C ILE A 72 3.38 -10.65 -10.34
N SER A 73 2.19 -11.11 -9.94
CA SER A 73 1.07 -11.30 -10.83
C SER A 73 0.33 -9.98 -11.07
N LEU A 74 0.04 -9.68 -12.31
CA LEU A 74 -0.90 -8.65 -12.71
C LEU A 74 -2.23 -9.34 -13.05
N ILE A 75 -3.29 -8.99 -12.35
CA ILE A 75 -4.58 -9.68 -12.44
C ILE A 75 -5.66 -8.68 -12.80
N ASP A 76 -6.39 -8.94 -13.88
CA ASP A 76 -7.56 -8.15 -14.26
C ASP A 76 -8.73 -8.47 -13.33
N LEU A 77 -9.18 -7.47 -12.57
CA LEU A 77 -10.27 -7.63 -11.60
C LEU A 77 -11.65 -7.82 -12.27
N SER A 78 -11.79 -7.54 -13.56
CA SER A 78 -13.06 -7.75 -14.26
C SER A 78 -13.42 -9.23 -14.41
N ASN A 79 -12.41 -10.09 -14.53
CA ASN A 79 -12.56 -11.52 -14.77
C ASN A 79 -11.69 -12.40 -13.89
N ASN A 80 -10.92 -11.81 -12.97
CA ASN A 80 -9.97 -12.46 -12.06
C ASN A 80 -8.89 -13.31 -12.77
N LYS A 81 -8.54 -12.93 -14.01
CA LYS A 81 -7.51 -13.62 -14.76
C LYS A 81 -6.16 -12.93 -14.61
N GLU A 82 -5.15 -13.74 -14.42
CA GLU A 82 -3.77 -13.28 -14.53
C GLU A 82 -3.47 -12.93 -15.98
N ILE A 83 -3.11 -11.68 -16.22
CA ILE A 83 -2.76 -11.17 -17.55
C ILE A 83 -1.26 -11.18 -17.79
N LYS A 84 -0.46 -11.12 -16.71
CA LYS A 84 1.00 -11.11 -16.79
C LYS A 84 1.67 -11.49 -15.49
N GLN A 85 2.87 -12.06 -15.62
CA GLN A 85 3.83 -12.25 -14.52
C GLN A 85 5.07 -11.38 -14.72
N LEU A 86 5.47 -10.65 -13.69
CA LEU A 86 6.72 -9.90 -13.66
C LEU A 86 7.75 -10.76 -12.91
N VAL A 87 8.61 -11.40 -13.69
CA VAL A 87 9.60 -12.38 -13.22
C VAL A 87 10.98 -11.73 -13.10
N GLY A 88 11.77 -12.11 -12.10
CA GLY A 88 13.16 -11.64 -11.96
C GLY A 88 13.60 -11.33 -10.53
N HIS A 89 12.71 -11.40 -9.53
CA HIS A 89 13.11 -11.35 -8.13
C HIS A 89 13.79 -12.67 -7.70
N ARG A 90 14.87 -12.55 -6.93
CA ARG A 90 15.62 -13.71 -6.38
C ARG A 90 15.15 -14.11 -5.01
N GLY A 91 14.32 -13.30 -4.40
CA GLY A 91 13.72 -13.53 -3.10
C GLY A 91 12.26 -13.15 -3.09
N ARG A 92 11.58 -13.54 -2.01
CA ARG A 92 10.19 -13.19 -1.82
C ARG A 92 10.00 -11.67 -1.83
N VAL A 93 9.12 -11.19 -2.68
CA VAL A 93 8.73 -9.77 -2.72
C VAL A 93 8.00 -9.40 -1.44
N VAL A 94 8.52 -8.40 -0.74
CA VAL A 94 8.02 -7.95 0.58
C VAL A 94 7.29 -6.63 0.50
N THR A 95 7.57 -5.84 -0.51
CA THR A 95 6.89 -4.56 -0.74
C THR A 95 6.77 -4.28 -2.23
N CYS A 96 5.63 -3.72 -2.63
CA CYS A 96 5.41 -3.20 -3.97
C CYS A 96 4.48 -2.00 -3.91
N ARG A 97 4.70 -1.02 -4.77
CA ARG A 97 3.85 0.18 -4.89
C ARG A 97 3.77 0.62 -6.34
N PHE A 98 2.57 0.96 -6.75
CA PHE A 98 2.28 1.56 -8.04
C PHE A 98 2.48 3.07 -8.01
N PHE A 99 2.99 3.61 -9.12
CA PHE A 99 3.18 5.04 -9.33
C PHE A 99 2.86 5.41 -10.77
N GLU A 100 2.28 6.59 -10.93
CA GLU A 100 2.10 7.22 -12.23
C GLU A 100 2.92 8.50 -12.29
N ASP A 101 3.69 8.66 -13.35
CA ASP A 101 4.48 9.86 -13.59
C ASP A 101 3.54 11.01 -13.99
N PRO A 102 3.44 12.06 -13.18
CA PRO A 102 2.51 13.16 -13.42
C PRO A 102 2.85 13.99 -14.64
N PHE A 103 4.08 13.88 -15.18
CA PHE A 103 4.53 14.66 -16.33
C PHE A 103 4.22 14.02 -17.66
N ASN A 104 4.15 12.70 -17.73
CA ASN A 104 3.99 11.97 -19.00
C ASN A 104 2.98 10.81 -18.93
N GLY A 105 2.36 10.57 -17.78
CA GLY A 105 1.36 9.52 -17.56
C GLY A 105 1.93 8.09 -17.71
N LYS A 106 3.25 7.90 -17.65
CA LYS A 106 3.82 6.55 -17.61
C LYS A 106 3.56 5.90 -16.27
N GLN A 107 3.29 4.61 -16.33
CA GLN A 107 2.92 3.82 -15.17
C GLN A 107 4.06 2.89 -14.78
N TYR A 108 4.40 2.90 -13.50
CA TYR A 108 5.52 2.16 -12.93
C TYR A 108 5.09 1.36 -11.71
N LEU A 109 5.75 0.23 -11.52
CA LEU A 109 5.73 -0.52 -10.28
C LEU A 109 7.14 -0.55 -9.70
N VAL A 110 7.27 -0.20 -8.44
CA VAL A 110 8.49 -0.46 -7.66
C VAL A 110 8.22 -1.63 -6.75
N SER A 111 9.18 -2.53 -6.67
CA SER A 111 9.11 -3.70 -5.81
C SER A 111 10.45 -3.98 -5.15
N ALA A 112 10.41 -4.59 -3.96
CA ALA A 112 11.62 -5.06 -3.29
C ALA A 112 11.40 -6.43 -2.65
N ASP A 113 12.48 -7.21 -2.56
CA ASP A 113 12.45 -8.57 -2.05
C ASP A 113 13.33 -8.77 -0.79
N ARG A 114 13.23 -9.96 -0.20
CA ARG A 114 14.04 -10.37 0.96
C ARG A 114 15.52 -10.56 0.68
N LYS A 115 15.93 -10.58 -0.58
CA LYS A 115 17.33 -10.62 -1.01
C LYS A 115 17.88 -9.25 -1.32
N TYR A 116 17.23 -8.21 -0.78
CA TYR A 116 17.64 -6.79 -0.91
C TYR A 116 17.64 -6.26 -2.34
N GLN A 117 16.90 -6.87 -3.25
CA GLN A 117 16.74 -6.36 -4.60
C GLN A 117 15.62 -5.34 -4.68
N VAL A 118 15.89 -4.21 -5.31
CA VAL A 118 14.90 -3.19 -5.68
C VAL A 118 14.76 -3.20 -7.20
N LYS A 119 13.55 -3.36 -7.68
CA LYS A 119 13.25 -3.38 -9.13
C LYS A 119 12.18 -2.36 -9.49
N VAL A 120 12.30 -1.80 -10.69
CA VAL A 120 11.27 -0.97 -11.30
C VAL A 120 10.83 -1.60 -12.61
N TRP A 121 9.53 -1.69 -12.77
CA TRP A 121 8.84 -2.24 -13.94
C TRP A 121 8.06 -1.13 -14.62
N ASN A 122 8.25 -0.96 -15.90
CA ASN A 122 7.46 -0.04 -16.72
C ASN A 122 6.17 -0.73 -17.17
N LEU A 123 5.07 -0.48 -16.47
CA LEU A 123 3.77 -1.10 -16.77
C LEU A 123 3.14 -0.55 -18.06
N THR A 124 3.53 0.64 -18.49
CA THR A 124 3.12 1.21 -19.77
C THR A 124 3.73 0.48 -20.96
N ASP A 125 4.96 -0.05 -20.79
CA ASP A 125 5.73 -0.78 -21.78
C ASP A 125 5.78 -2.25 -21.41
N ASP A 126 4.62 -2.86 -21.37
CA ASP A 126 4.42 -4.29 -21.16
C ASP A 126 5.15 -4.86 -19.93
N GLY A 127 5.24 -4.10 -18.83
CA GLY A 127 5.87 -4.56 -17.59
C GLY A 127 7.37 -4.87 -17.74
N LYS A 128 8.05 -4.23 -18.67
CA LYS A 128 9.50 -4.37 -18.86
C LYS A 128 10.23 -3.88 -17.61
N MET A 129 11.15 -4.69 -17.11
CA MET A 129 12.05 -4.27 -16.04
C MET A 129 13.04 -3.23 -16.57
N ILE A 130 13.08 -2.06 -15.95
CA ILE A 130 13.92 -0.92 -16.37
C ILE A 130 14.97 -0.53 -15.34
N PHE A 131 14.89 -1.10 -14.14
CA PHE A 131 15.83 -0.85 -13.07
C PHE A 131 15.94 -2.10 -12.19
N ASP A 132 17.18 -2.46 -11.82
CA ASP A 132 17.51 -3.54 -10.92
C ASP A 132 18.74 -3.16 -10.09
N ARG A 133 18.58 -3.11 -8.77
CA ARG A 133 19.67 -2.81 -7.85
C ARG A 133 19.59 -3.70 -6.63
N GLN A 134 20.75 -4.14 -6.20
CA GLN A 134 20.91 -4.79 -4.92
C GLN A 134 21.41 -3.79 -3.89
N VAL A 135 20.68 -3.68 -2.78
CA VAL A 135 21.13 -2.96 -1.59
C VAL A 135 22.18 -3.83 -0.90
N GLU A 136 23.25 -3.24 -0.38
CA GLU A 136 24.31 -3.98 0.33
C GLU A 136 23.72 -4.78 1.52
N GLU A 137 24.05 -6.06 1.59
CA GLU A 137 23.58 -7.00 2.63
C GLU A 137 24.18 -6.73 4.03
N LYS A 138 24.50 -5.51 4.39
CA LYS A 138 25.15 -5.23 5.68
C LYS A 138 24.29 -5.50 6.91
N TYR A 139 23.02 -5.87 6.71
CA TYR A 139 22.03 -5.85 7.78
C TYR A 139 21.12 -7.07 7.71
N ASP A 140 20.83 -7.66 8.84
CA ASP A 140 19.84 -8.75 9.01
C ASP A 140 18.38 -8.33 8.69
N ASN A 141 18.19 -7.21 8.00
CA ASN A 141 16.92 -6.55 7.84
C ASN A 141 16.61 -6.28 6.37
N PHE A 142 15.44 -6.71 5.92
CA PHE A 142 14.97 -6.55 4.56
C PHE A 142 14.43 -5.13 4.27
N ILE A 143 14.28 -4.81 2.99
CA ILE A 143 13.65 -3.57 2.54
C ILE A 143 12.17 -3.62 2.88
N TYR A 144 11.70 -2.64 3.65
CA TYR A 144 10.34 -2.61 4.16
C TYR A 144 9.41 -1.70 3.37
N SER A 145 9.92 -0.60 2.85
CA SER A 145 9.14 0.35 2.08
C SER A 145 9.89 0.88 0.88
N VAL A 146 9.16 1.11 -0.20
CA VAL A 146 9.67 1.69 -1.46
C VAL A 146 8.82 2.88 -1.87
N LEU A 147 9.44 3.83 -2.56
CA LEU A 147 8.80 5.06 -3.03
C LEU A 147 9.40 5.48 -4.37
N MET A 148 8.61 6.07 -5.25
CA MET A 148 9.10 6.84 -6.40
C MET A 148 8.75 8.31 -6.25
N VAL A 149 9.68 9.15 -6.68
CA VAL A 149 9.48 10.59 -6.79
C VAL A 149 9.86 11.03 -8.19
N PHE A 150 9.02 11.86 -8.79
CA PHE A 150 9.19 12.31 -10.16
C PHE A 150 9.52 13.81 -10.18
N GLU A 151 10.55 14.15 -10.92
CA GLU A 151 10.82 15.49 -11.43
C GLU A 151 10.73 15.47 -12.96
N LYS A 152 10.63 16.62 -13.59
CA LYS A 152 10.44 16.71 -15.04
C LYS A 152 11.45 15.87 -15.84
N ASP A 153 12.69 15.85 -15.39
CA ASP A 153 13.81 15.20 -16.09
C ASP A 153 14.47 14.08 -15.29
N LYS A 154 13.99 13.79 -14.08
CA LYS A 154 14.60 12.82 -13.18
C LYS A 154 13.54 11.98 -12.47
N ILE A 155 13.86 10.73 -12.27
CA ILE A 155 13.08 9.81 -11.47
C ILE A 155 13.96 9.30 -10.34
N TYR A 156 13.45 9.38 -9.12
CA TYR A 156 14.12 8.86 -7.93
C TYR A 156 13.38 7.63 -7.43
N VAL A 157 14.13 6.60 -7.08
CA VAL A 157 13.64 5.40 -6.42
C VAL A 157 14.23 5.36 -5.02
N LEU A 158 13.36 5.28 -4.02
CA LEU A 158 13.78 5.23 -2.63
C LEU A 158 13.44 3.85 -2.05
N ALA A 159 14.36 3.32 -1.27
CA ALA A 159 14.16 2.07 -0.55
C ALA A 159 14.62 2.24 0.89
N SER A 160 13.76 1.91 1.85
CA SER A 160 14.09 1.95 3.26
C SER A 160 14.23 0.56 3.85
N THR A 161 15.24 0.40 4.72
CA THR A 161 15.48 -0.84 5.45
C THR A 161 14.89 -0.77 6.85
N LEU A 162 14.35 -1.90 7.30
CA LEU A 162 13.95 -2.09 8.69
C LEU A 162 15.20 -2.21 9.55
N GLY A 163 15.36 -1.84 10.66
CA GLY A 163 16.45 -2.14 11.59
C GLY A 163 17.45 -1.01 11.79
N ASN A 164 18.07 -0.53 10.75
CA ASN A 164 19.01 0.58 10.85
C ASN A 164 18.48 1.92 10.37
N GLY A 165 17.24 1.94 9.87
CA GLY A 165 16.57 3.17 9.45
C GLY A 165 17.19 3.85 8.23
N GLU A 166 17.98 3.15 7.44
CA GLU A 166 18.56 3.74 6.24
C GLU A 166 17.53 3.84 5.11
N THR A 167 17.49 4.99 4.46
CA THR A 167 16.79 5.17 3.18
C THR A 167 17.81 5.47 2.10
N ILE A 168 17.84 4.62 1.09
CA ILE A 168 18.72 4.73 -0.05
C ILE A 168 17.92 5.38 -1.18
N VAL A 169 18.49 6.37 -1.82
CA VAL A 169 17.95 7.08 -2.97
C VAL A 169 18.76 6.73 -4.20
N TYR A 170 18.11 6.24 -5.20
CA TYR A 170 18.67 5.96 -6.52
C TYR A 170 18.10 6.96 -7.52
N THR A 171 18.96 7.57 -8.33
CA THR A 171 18.55 8.36 -9.48
C THR A 171 18.51 7.45 -10.70
N MET A 172 17.35 7.38 -11.37
CA MET A 172 17.21 6.63 -12.63
C MET A 172 17.63 7.52 -13.80
N GLY A 173 18.37 6.96 -14.75
CA GLY A 173 18.78 7.67 -15.96
C GLY A 173 20.23 7.39 -16.34
N LYS A 174 20.84 8.31 -17.13
CA LYS A 174 22.20 8.14 -17.65
C LYS A 174 23.26 8.23 -16.55
N GLU A 175 23.06 9.07 -15.56
CA GLU A 175 23.92 9.23 -14.39
C GLU A 175 23.19 8.57 -13.21
N GLN A 176 23.55 7.33 -12.93
CA GLN A 176 22.99 6.58 -11.81
C GLN A 176 23.71 6.96 -10.53
N GLU A 177 23.19 7.97 -9.86
CA GLU A 177 23.67 8.34 -8.54
C GLU A 177 22.95 7.51 -7.47
N THR A 178 23.73 7.10 -6.47
CA THR A 178 23.21 6.46 -5.27
C THR A 178 23.63 7.27 -4.08
N ARG A 179 22.70 7.67 -3.24
CA ARG A 179 22.98 8.37 -1.99
C ARG A 179 22.12 7.84 -0.87
N LYS A 180 22.54 8.06 0.36
CA LYS A 180 21.75 7.76 1.54
C LYS A 180 21.14 9.06 2.05
N LEU A 181 19.86 9.04 2.40
CA LEU A 181 19.32 10.09 3.24
C LEU A 181 19.95 9.92 4.61
N LYS A 182 20.59 10.99 5.11
CA LYS A 182 21.19 10.97 6.44
C LYS A 182 20.07 10.72 7.45
N ASP A 183 20.07 9.54 8.05
CA ASP A 183 19.42 9.34 9.31
C ASP A 183 20.47 9.56 10.41
N THR A 184 20.13 10.35 11.40
CA THR A 184 20.97 10.59 12.57
C THR A 184 20.64 9.64 13.71
N ARG A 185 19.77 8.66 13.51
CA ARG A 185 19.21 7.82 14.60
C ARG A 185 18.92 6.40 14.14
N GLU A 186 19.11 5.46 15.02
CA GLU A 186 18.77 4.05 14.92
C GLU A 186 17.25 3.81 14.81
N LEU A 187 16.62 4.30 13.75
CA LEU A 187 15.17 4.20 13.56
C LEU A 187 14.86 3.09 12.57
N SER A 188 14.07 2.10 13.03
CA SER A 188 13.40 1.22 12.09
C SER A 188 12.38 2.01 11.27
N ILE A 189 12.51 2.03 9.95
CA ILE A 189 11.57 2.74 9.08
C ILE A 189 10.50 1.77 8.59
N TYR A 190 9.25 2.05 8.94
CA TYR A 190 8.10 1.22 8.58
C TYR A 190 7.37 1.69 7.33
N TYR A 191 7.47 2.98 7.00
CA TYR A 191 6.72 3.54 5.89
C TYR A 191 7.43 4.77 5.32
N LEU A 192 7.39 4.89 3.98
CA LEU A 192 7.84 6.07 3.24
C LEU A 192 6.65 6.73 2.56
N ASP A 193 6.62 8.04 2.61
CA ASP A 193 5.74 8.87 1.82
C ASP A 193 6.42 10.17 1.41
N TYR A 194 5.77 11.01 0.61
CA TYR A 194 6.34 12.29 0.23
C TYR A 194 5.25 13.33 -0.03
N TRP A 195 5.65 14.59 0.04
CA TRP A 195 4.91 15.70 -0.56
C TRP A 195 5.90 16.63 -1.27
N PHE A 196 5.38 17.49 -2.13
CA PHE A 196 6.17 18.53 -2.76
C PHE A 196 5.56 19.90 -2.47
N GLU A 197 6.42 20.92 -2.43
CA GLU A 197 6.05 22.31 -2.43
C GLU A 197 6.47 22.94 -3.75
N GLU A 198 5.59 23.77 -4.31
CA GLU A 198 5.99 24.64 -5.41
C GLU A 198 7.02 25.62 -4.84
N SER A 199 8.17 25.70 -5.48
CA SER A 199 9.27 26.51 -4.99
C SER A 199 8.96 28.00 -5.12
N ASP A 200 9.45 28.73 -4.16
CA ASP A 200 9.26 30.16 -4.01
C ASP A 200 10.18 31.02 -4.90
N ASP A 201 11.46 30.69 -5.10
CA ASP A 201 12.43 31.62 -5.71
C ASP A 201 13.05 31.15 -7.04
N ASN A 202 13.12 29.85 -7.32
CA ASN A 202 13.81 29.31 -8.51
C ASN A 202 12.94 28.40 -9.39
N GLY A 203 11.65 28.29 -9.12
CA GLY A 203 10.71 27.51 -9.93
C GLY A 203 10.90 25.98 -9.88
N LYS A 204 11.73 25.48 -8.95
CA LYS A 204 11.91 24.03 -8.77
C LYS A 204 11.11 23.53 -7.58
N PRO A 205 10.33 22.47 -7.77
CA PRO A 205 9.58 21.88 -6.65
C PRO A 205 10.54 21.32 -5.59
N GLU A 206 10.23 21.57 -4.33
CA GLU A 206 10.93 20.96 -3.20
C GLU A 206 10.22 19.66 -2.80
N HIS A 207 10.92 18.54 -2.92
CA HIS A 207 10.40 17.23 -2.52
C HIS A 207 10.83 16.90 -1.11
N HIS A 208 9.85 16.64 -0.25
CA HIS A 208 10.05 16.27 1.13
C HIS A 208 9.70 14.79 1.32
N ILE A 209 10.63 14.01 1.82
CA ILE A 209 10.48 12.59 2.08
C ILE A 209 10.13 12.39 3.55
N ILE A 210 9.03 11.71 3.79
CA ILE A 210 8.57 11.34 5.12
C ILE A 210 9.00 9.91 5.41
N GLN A 211 9.67 9.73 6.53
CA GLN A 211 10.10 8.44 7.04
C GLN A 211 9.44 8.22 8.40
N LEU A 212 8.55 7.23 8.48
CA LEU A 212 7.86 6.88 9.71
C LEU A 212 8.61 5.75 10.40
N GLY A 213 8.98 5.96 11.65
CA GLY A 213 9.73 5.00 12.45
C GLY A 213 9.35 5.00 13.92
N LYS A 214 10.20 4.41 14.76
CA LYS A 214 9.99 4.41 16.21
C LYS A 214 9.86 5.83 16.75
N SER A 215 8.71 6.15 17.33
CA SER A 215 8.46 7.38 18.10
C SER A 215 8.69 8.71 17.39
N ASN A 216 9.16 8.71 16.15
CA ASN A 216 9.50 9.92 15.42
C ASN A 216 9.11 9.83 13.94
N ILE A 217 8.86 10.98 13.37
CA ILE A 217 8.68 11.18 11.95
C ILE A 217 9.88 12.01 11.48
N LEU A 218 10.68 11.45 10.61
CA LEU A 218 11.78 12.18 9.99
C LEU A 218 11.31 12.72 8.65
N VAL A 219 11.54 14.01 8.44
CA VAL A 219 11.26 14.68 7.19
C VAL A 219 12.58 15.13 6.60
N SER A 220 12.91 14.65 5.40
CA SER A 220 14.15 14.95 4.70
C SER A 220 13.85 15.61 3.36
N GLN A 221 14.57 16.66 2.99
CA GLN A 221 14.48 17.22 1.65
C GLN A 221 15.28 16.35 0.66
N LEU A 222 14.64 15.97 -0.45
CA LEU A 222 15.25 15.07 -1.43
C LEU A 222 16.52 15.64 -2.06
N ASN A 223 16.58 16.93 -2.30
CA ASN A 223 17.69 17.58 -3.02
C ASN A 223 18.62 18.39 -2.12
N LYS A 224 18.44 18.35 -0.82
CA LYS A 224 19.25 19.10 0.16
C LYS A 224 19.59 18.20 1.34
N ASP A 225 20.74 18.43 1.96
CA ASP A 225 21.15 17.78 3.21
C ASP A 225 20.41 18.36 4.43
N SER A 226 19.14 18.70 4.28
CA SER A 226 18.30 19.23 5.35
C SER A 226 17.26 18.21 5.80
N ASN A 227 17.15 18.04 7.10
CA ASN A 227 16.14 17.22 7.70
C ASN A 227 15.62 17.86 8.99
N TYR A 228 14.40 17.52 9.36
CA TYR A 228 13.86 17.83 10.68
C TYR A 228 13.03 16.68 11.21
N VAL A 229 12.88 16.63 12.51
CA VAL A 229 12.17 15.57 13.20
C VAL A 229 10.90 16.14 13.81
N ILE A 230 9.80 15.48 13.52
CA ILE A 230 8.54 15.69 14.23
C ILE A 230 8.45 14.62 15.31
N LYS A 231 8.52 15.04 16.56
CA LYS A 231 8.36 14.14 17.69
C LYS A 231 6.88 13.83 17.91
N ILE A 232 6.57 12.56 18.05
CA ILE A 232 5.28 12.14 18.56
C ILE A 232 5.35 12.28 20.05
N ASN A 233 4.55 13.18 20.59
CA ASN A 233 4.67 13.75 21.96
C ASN A 233 4.46 12.78 23.13
N ASP A 234 4.64 11.48 22.95
CA ASP A 234 4.49 10.56 24.07
C ASP A 234 5.37 9.32 23.90
N GLU A 235 6.35 9.15 24.78
CA GLU A 235 7.18 7.94 24.87
C GLU A 235 6.36 6.65 25.08
N LYS A 236 5.13 6.78 25.55
CA LYS A 236 4.16 5.69 25.68
C LYS A 236 3.80 5.06 24.33
N TYR A 237 3.90 5.80 23.22
CA TYR A 237 3.50 5.35 21.89
C TYR A 237 4.73 4.96 21.05
N ALA A 238 5.25 3.77 21.32
CA ALA A 238 6.59 3.35 20.94
C ALA A 238 6.85 3.18 19.44
N ASN A 239 5.85 2.98 18.57
CA ASN A 239 6.07 2.77 17.15
C ASN A 239 4.98 3.41 16.30
N VAL A 240 5.36 4.25 15.35
CA VAL A 240 4.48 4.71 14.26
C VAL A 240 4.44 3.62 13.21
N LEU A 241 3.31 2.97 13.04
CA LEU A 241 3.18 1.82 12.15
C LEU A 241 2.83 2.21 10.72
N CYS A 242 1.96 3.19 10.58
CA CYS A 242 1.51 3.64 9.28
C CYS A 242 1.15 5.11 9.28
N GLY A 243 1.13 5.68 8.10
CA GLY A 243 0.70 7.03 7.86
C GLY A 243 0.23 7.20 6.43
N MET A 244 -0.29 8.37 6.14
CA MET A 244 -0.72 8.77 4.82
C MET A 244 -0.63 10.29 4.69
N VAL A 245 0.07 10.73 3.66
CA VAL A 245 0.06 12.14 3.27
C VAL A 245 -1.17 12.42 2.41
N PHE A 246 -1.82 13.54 2.67
CA PHE A 246 -2.95 13.98 1.86
C PHE A 246 -3.07 15.51 1.85
N LYS A 247 -3.65 16.04 0.78
CA LYS A 247 -3.92 17.46 0.67
C LYS A 247 -5.35 17.74 1.11
N LYS A 248 -5.57 18.80 1.90
CA LYS A 248 -6.89 19.30 2.28
C LYS A 248 -6.88 20.83 2.21
N GLY A 249 -7.57 21.38 1.22
CA GLY A 249 -7.42 22.78 0.86
C GLY A 249 -5.96 23.08 0.51
N ASP A 250 -5.40 24.12 1.13
CA ASP A 250 -4.01 24.54 0.94
C ASP A 250 -3.00 23.81 1.86
N LYS A 251 -3.50 22.94 2.73
CA LYS A 251 -2.67 22.23 3.71
C LYS A 251 -2.20 20.89 3.19
N ASN A 252 -0.92 20.60 3.40
CA ASN A 252 -0.36 19.27 3.28
C ASN A 252 -0.37 18.61 4.66
N LEU A 253 -1.19 17.59 4.80
CA LEU A 253 -1.43 16.92 6.07
C LEU A 253 -0.84 15.50 6.06
N LEU A 254 -0.36 15.08 7.20
CA LEU A 254 0.04 13.72 7.49
C LEU A 254 -0.83 13.16 8.59
N ILE A 255 -1.58 12.10 8.32
CA ILE A 255 -2.21 11.31 9.36
C ILE A 255 -1.32 10.12 9.71
N VAL A 256 -1.13 9.87 10.98
CA VAL A 256 -0.31 8.75 11.49
C VAL A 256 -1.04 7.99 12.57
N SER A 257 -0.67 6.72 12.70
CA SER A 257 -1.10 5.90 13.85
C SER A 257 0.07 5.15 14.47
N SER A 258 -0.06 4.89 15.76
CA SER A 258 0.92 4.13 16.54
C SER A 258 0.41 2.76 16.97
N THR A 259 1.32 1.90 17.42
CA THR A 259 1.02 0.55 17.94
C THR A 259 0.10 0.54 19.16
N ARG A 260 -0.08 1.67 19.83
CA ARG A 260 -0.90 1.78 21.03
C ARG A 260 -2.15 2.64 20.84
N GLY A 261 -2.62 2.73 19.60
CA GLY A 261 -3.89 3.35 19.28
C GLY A 261 -3.89 4.87 19.23
N LEU A 262 -2.76 5.52 19.16
CA LEU A 262 -2.70 6.96 18.91
C LEU A 262 -2.97 7.25 17.45
N ILE A 263 -3.86 8.19 17.17
CA ILE A 263 -4.04 8.80 15.86
C ILE A 263 -3.70 10.29 15.99
N GLN A 264 -2.82 10.77 15.12
CA GLN A 264 -2.50 12.19 15.01
C GLN A 264 -2.63 12.67 13.58
N VAL A 265 -3.09 13.92 13.42
CA VAL A 265 -3.04 14.64 12.16
C VAL A 265 -2.11 15.83 12.31
N ILE A 266 -1.17 15.94 11.41
CA ILE A 266 -0.04 16.85 11.48
C ILE A 266 -0.06 17.73 10.24
N ASP A 267 0.02 19.05 10.42
CA ASP A 267 0.23 20.00 9.34
C ASP A 267 1.72 20.07 9.02
N LEU A 268 2.09 19.59 7.84
CA LEU A 268 3.48 19.46 7.43
C LEU A 268 4.16 20.82 7.13
N LYS A 269 3.37 21.85 6.83
CA LYS A 269 3.86 23.20 6.55
C LYS A 269 4.00 24.07 7.79
N GLU A 270 3.35 23.70 8.90
CA GLU A 270 3.40 24.48 10.12
C GLU A 270 4.78 24.39 10.76
N LYS A 271 5.41 25.54 10.95
CA LYS A 271 6.76 25.65 11.52
C LYS A 271 6.74 25.66 13.05
N GLU A 272 5.67 26.16 13.62
CA GLU A 272 5.51 26.25 15.07
C GLU A 272 5.09 24.86 15.62
N GLU A 273 5.97 24.23 16.39
CA GLU A 273 5.79 22.86 16.90
C GLU A 273 4.47 22.68 17.66
N ALA A 274 4.07 23.65 18.45
CA ALA A 274 2.84 23.60 19.24
C ALA A 274 1.55 23.62 18.39
N LYS A 275 1.60 24.17 17.18
CA LYS A 275 0.45 24.27 16.27
C LYS A 275 0.45 23.17 15.19
N ARG A 276 1.56 22.45 15.07
CA ARG A 276 1.76 21.45 14.02
C ARG A 276 0.80 20.26 14.16
N VAL A 277 0.53 19.79 15.38
CA VAL A 277 -0.43 18.70 15.60
C VAL A 277 -1.83 19.31 15.72
N ILE A 278 -2.65 19.11 14.68
CA ILE A 278 -4.00 19.69 14.59
C ILE A 278 -5.09 18.77 15.15
N TYR A 279 -4.77 17.48 15.35
CA TYR A 279 -5.68 16.51 15.93
C TYR A 279 -4.91 15.41 16.64
N THR A 280 -5.39 15.00 17.81
CA THR A 280 -4.88 13.84 18.54
C THR A 280 -6.05 13.09 19.18
N LYS A 281 -6.05 11.77 19.00
CA LYS A 281 -7.01 10.88 19.66
C LYS A 281 -6.35 9.57 20.04
N GLU A 282 -6.59 9.17 21.29
CA GLU A 282 -6.13 7.89 21.81
C GLU A 282 -7.27 6.86 21.80
N TYR A 283 -6.93 5.65 21.39
CA TYR A 283 -7.79 4.47 21.45
C TYR A 283 -7.01 3.36 22.17
N PRO A 284 -7.18 3.21 23.50
CA PRO A 284 -6.45 2.22 24.28
C PRO A 284 -6.63 0.81 23.67
N ASP A 285 -5.54 0.06 23.64
CA ASP A 285 -5.52 -1.35 23.22
C ASP A 285 -5.96 -1.60 21.76
N VAL A 286 -5.80 -0.60 20.89
CA VAL A 286 -6.14 -0.69 19.47
C VAL A 286 -4.88 -0.69 18.62
N PHE A 287 -4.82 -1.60 17.65
CA PHE A 287 -3.77 -1.64 16.63
C PHE A 287 -4.31 -1.20 15.29
N PHE A 288 -3.80 -0.08 14.79
CA PHE A 288 -4.13 0.43 13.47
C PHE A 288 -3.00 0.11 12.50
N TYR A 289 -3.34 -0.46 11.34
CA TYR A 289 -2.33 -0.89 10.37
C TYR A 289 -2.30 -0.10 9.07
N ASN A 290 -3.39 0.53 8.66
CA ASN A 290 -3.43 1.21 7.38
C ASN A 290 -4.51 2.29 7.30
N PHE A 291 -4.18 3.35 6.58
CA PHE A 291 -5.10 4.41 6.17
C PHE A 291 -5.38 4.32 4.68
N VAL A 292 -6.62 4.60 4.31
CA VAL A 292 -7.03 4.76 2.91
C VAL A 292 -7.86 6.02 2.77
N ARG A 293 -7.47 6.91 1.88
CA ARG A 293 -8.32 8.04 1.50
C ARG A 293 -9.46 7.53 0.62
N TRP A 294 -10.68 7.60 1.15
CA TRP A 294 -11.86 7.18 0.40
C TRP A 294 -12.28 8.24 -0.62
N ASN A 295 -12.35 9.47 -0.16
CA ASN A 295 -12.62 10.67 -0.96
C ASN A 295 -12.06 11.90 -0.24
N GLU A 296 -12.44 13.11 -0.69
CA GLU A 296 -11.97 14.37 -0.09
C GLU A 296 -12.36 14.50 1.40
N LYS A 297 -13.48 13.91 1.78
CA LYS A 297 -14.05 14.03 3.12
C LYS A 297 -13.70 12.86 4.05
N TYR A 298 -13.66 11.63 3.53
CA TYR A 298 -13.58 10.45 4.37
C TYR A 298 -12.24 9.73 4.27
N ILE A 299 -11.73 9.32 5.43
CA ILE A 299 -10.54 8.47 5.57
C ILE A 299 -10.96 7.17 6.26
N LEU A 300 -10.59 6.06 5.67
CA LEU A 300 -10.78 4.73 6.24
C LEU A 300 -9.53 4.35 7.04
N LEU A 301 -9.76 3.76 8.20
CA LEU A 301 -8.71 3.26 9.08
C LEU A 301 -9.03 1.84 9.50
N TYR A 302 -8.16 0.90 9.17
CA TYR A 302 -8.33 -0.49 9.55
C TYR A 302 -7.81 -0.76 10.96
N GLU A 303 -8.68 -1.30 11.79
CA GLU A 303 -8.38 -1.78 13.15
C GLU A 303 -8.37 -3.31 13.19
N ALA A 304 -7.21 -3.89 13.44
CA ALA A 304 -6.99 -5.31 13.29
C ALA A 304 -7.60 -6.17 14.41
N LEU A 305 -7.52 -5.75 15.68
CA LEU A 305 -7.97 -6.58 16.80
C LEU A 305 -9.49 -6.79 16.80
N GLN A 306 -10.25 -5.75 16.49
CA GLN A 306 -11.71 -5.83 16.41
C GLN A 306 -12.22 -6.10 14.99
N ARG A 307 -11.31 -6.30 14.03
CA ARG A 307 -11.64 -6.62 12.64
C ARG A 307 -12.67 -5.67 12.05
N ARG A 308 -12.39 -4.38 12.14
CA ARG A 308 -13.30 -3.35 11.65
C ARG A 308 -12.58 -2.24 10.91
N ILE A 309 -13.32 -1.57 10.06
CA ILE A 309 -12.90 -0.35 9.41
C ILE A 309 -13.60 0.80 10.12
N LEU A 310 -12.81 1.75 10.60
CA LEU A 310 -13.29 3.01 11.14
C LEU A 310 -13.34 4.04 10.03
N ILE A 311 -14.41 4.83 9.99
CA ILE A 311 -14.59 5.89 9.01
C ILE A 311 -14.45 7.23 9.73
N LEU A 312 -13.42 7.97 9.35
CA LEU A 312 -13.13 9.29 9.91
C LEU A 312 -13.65 10.38 8.96
N ASP A 313 -14.35 11.36 9.51
CA ASP A 313 -14.79 12.56 8.78
C ASP A 313 -13.75 13.67 8.95
N SER A 314 -13.00 13.97 7.88
CA SER A 314 -11.97 14.99 7.91
C SER A 314 -12.53 16.43 8.01
N ASP A 315 -13.80 16.64 7.66
CA ASP A 315 -14.47 17.93 7.82
C ASP A 315 -15.04 18.17 9.22
N ASN A 316 -15.13 17.09 10.00
CA ASN A 316 -15.62 17.11 11.36
C ASN A 316 -14.53 16.66 12.35
N GLU A 317 -13.40 17.35 12.33
CA GLU A 317 -12.28 17.12 13.26
C GLU A 317 -11.83 15.64 13.32
N TYR A 318 -11.85 14.94 12.19
CA TYR A 318 -11.47 13.51 12.08
C TYR A 318 -12.24 12.58 13.05
N LYS A 319 -13.46 12.97 13.43
CA LYS A 319 -14.33 12.12 14.26
C LYS A 319 -14.67 10.82 13.54
N ILE A 320 -14.69 9.73 14.30
CA ILE A 320 -15.21 8.46 13.80
C ILE A 320 -16.73 8.59 13.71
N ILE A 321 -17.23 8.55 12.48
CA ILE A 321 -18.66 8.66 12.18
C ILE A 321 -19.32 7.30 11.99
N SER A 322 -18.55 6.28 11.64
CA SER A 322 -19.07 4.94 11.42
C SER A 322 -17.99 3.87 11.67
N LYS A 323 -18.46 2.65 11.94
CA LYS A 323 -17.64 1.45 12.15
C LYS A 323 -18.23 0.32 11.35
N VAL A 324 -17.46 -0.23 10.43
CA VAL A 324 -17.85 -1.36 9.59
C VAL A 324 -17.18 -2.61 10.12
N LEU A 325 -17.97 -3.56 10.64
CA LEU A 325 -17.45 -4.85 11.06
C LEU A 325 -17.12 -5.70 9.84
N CYS A 326 -15.91 -6.22 9.82
CA CYS A 326 -15.39 -7.09 8.78
C CYS A 326 -14.86 -8.38 9.42
N PRO A 327 -15.76 -9.26 9.93
CA PRO A 327 -15.38 -10.43 10.75
C PRO A 327 -14.47 -11.42 10.01
N GLU A 328 -14.52 -11.41 8.70
CA GLU A 328 -13.66 -12.23 7.84
C GLU A 328 -12.26 -11.66 7.61
N MET A 329 -12.04 -10.38 8.02
CA MET A 329 -10.70 -9.80 8.04
C MET A 329 -9.93 -10.39 9.22
N TYR A 330 -9.04 -11.33 8.95
CA TYR A 330 -8.23 -11.95 9.99
C TYR A 330 -6.83 -11.35 10.01
N PHE A 331 -6.60 -10.38 10.93
CA PHE A 331 -5.35 -9.61 11.02
C PHE A 331 -4.89 -9.06 9.66
N ASP A 332 -5.86 -8.57 8.86
CA ASP A 332 -5.55 -7.96 7.58
C ASP A 332 -4.64 -6.76 7.84
N ARG A 333 -3.55 -6.67 7.10
CA ARG A 333 -2.54 -5.61 7.30
C ARG A 333 -2.76 -4.43 6.39
N PHE A 334 -3.38 -4.71 5.24
CA PHE A 334 -3.54 -3.71 4.21
C PHE A 334 -4.97 -3.70 3.70
N ILE A 335 -5.51 -2.49 3.58
CA ILE A 335 -6.73 -2.22 2.84
C ILE A 335 -6.41 -1.26 1.70
N ARG A 336 -7.11 -1.38 0.59
CA ARG A 336 -7.03 -0.46 -0.55
C ARG A 336 -8.42 -0.16 -1.05
N LYS A 337 -8.65 1.10 -1.41
CA LYS A 337 -9.80 1.46 -2.22
C LYS A 337 -9.59 0.93 -3.64
N VAL A 338 -10.61 0.35 -4.21
CA VAL A 338 -10.63 -0.10 -5.59
C VAL A 338 -11.96 0.29 -6.23
N ASP A 339 -11.90 0.74 -7.46
CA ASP A 339 -13.06 0.89 -8.32
C ASP A 339 -13.20 -0.40 -9.14
N HIS A 340 -13.95 -1.36 -8.56
CA HIS A 340 -14.12 -2.68 -9.18
C HIS A 340 -15.05 -2.58 -10.38
N PRO A 341 -14.69 -3.15 -11.56
CA PRO A 341 -15.46 -2.99 -12.80
C PRO A 341 -16.94 -3.36 -12.68
N LYS A 342 -17.25 -4.38 -11.88
CA LYS A 342 -18.61 -4.86 -11.67
C LYS A 342 -19.30 -4.25 -10.44
N TYR A 343 -18.56 -4.06 -9.36
CA TYR A 343 -19.13 -3.72 -8.05
C TYR A 343 -18.87 -2.27 -7.63
N GLY A 344 -18.22 -1.46 -8.48
CA GLY A 344 -17.92 -0.07 -8.20
C GLY A 344 -16.95 0.13 -7.03
N GLU A 345 -17.09 1.23 -6.32
CA GLU A 345 -16.22 1.57 -5.18
C GLU A 345 -16.27 0.48 -4.10
N SER A 346 -15.15 -0.17 -3.90
CA SER A 346 -15.00 -1.35 -3.03
C SER A 346 -13.70 -1.26 -2.23
N ILE A 347 -13.55 -2.14 -1.25
CA ILE A 347 -12.33 -2.28 -0.46
C ILE A 347 -11.73 -3.66 -0.74
N LEU A 348 -10.46 -3.68 -1.14
CA LEU A 348 -9.64 -4.89 -1.11
C LEU A 348 -8.91 -4.96 0.21
N SER A 349 -8.83 -6.14 0.80
CA SER A 349 -8.01 -6.42 1.97
C SER A 349 -7.14 -7.66 1.78
N VAL A 350 -6.01 -7.69 2.49
CA VAL A 350 -5.14 -8.87 2.58
C VAL A 350 -4.82 -9.15 4.03
N GLY A 351 -5.15 -10.35 4.46
CA GLY A 351 -4.91 -10.84 5.82
C GLY A 351 -3.70 -11.76 5.95
N ILE A 352 -3.44 -12.19 7.18
CA ILE A 352 -2.45 -13.22 7.48
C ILE A 352 -2.87 -14.62 7.00
N ASP A 353 -4.13 -14.78 6.62
CA ASP A 353 -4.67 -15.98 5.99
C ASP A 353 -4.33 -16.07 4.49
N TRP A 354 -3.59 -15.08 3.98
CA TRP A 354 -3.13 -14.99 2.60
C TRP A 354 -4.25 -14.87 1.56
N LYS A 355 -5.46 -14.55 2.00
CA LYS A 355 -6.58 -14.31 1.11
C LYS A 355 -6.69 -12.84 0.79
N ILE A 356 -6.87 -12.52 -0.47
CA ILE A 356 -7.32 -11.20 -0.89
C ILE A 356 -8.84 -11.24 -0.89
N LYS A 357 -9.46 -10.31 -0.18
CA LYS A 357 -10.90 -10.24 0.00
C LYS A 357 -11.43 -8.95 -0.58
N LEU A 358 -12.59 -9.01 -1.21
CA LEU A 358 -13.30 -7.86 -1.70
C LEU A 358 -14.52 -7.60 -0.82
N TYR A 359 -14.63 -6.37 -0.33
CA TYR A 359 -15.80 -5.89 0.40
C TYR A 359 -16.52 -4.87 -0.47
N THR A 360 -17.77 -5.14 -0.75
CA THR A 360 -18.63 -4.33 -1.62
C THR A 360 -19.86 -3.86 -0.88
N ASN A 361 -20.57 -2.92 -1.45
CA ASN A 361 -21.84 -2.45 -0.91
C ASN A 361 -22.86 -3.60 -0.91
N ARG A 362 -23.51 -3.84 0.23
CA ARG A 362 -24.50 -4.91 0.43
C ARG A 362 -25.66 -4.81 -0.55
N ASN A 363 -26.10 -3.60 -0.91
CA ASN A 363 -27.22 -3.40 -1.81
C ASN A 363 -26.90 -3.93 -3.22
N ILE A 364 -25.67 -3.68 -3.70
CA ILE A 364 -25.23 -4.19 -5.02
C ILE A 364 -25.23 -5.71 -5.05
N ILE A 365 -24.80 -6.38 -3.96
CA ILE A 365 -24.78 -7.84 -3.89
C ILE A 365 -26.21 -8.42 -3.94
N LYS A 366 -27.16 -7.77 -3.27
CA LYS A 366 -28.56 -8.23 -3.29
C LYS A 366 -29.20 -8.10 -4.67
N GLU A 367 -28.95 -6.99 -5.38
CA GLU A 367 -29.40 -6.81 -6.76
C GLU A 367 -28.87 -7.91 -7.68
N ASP A 368 -27.59 -8.28 -7.55
CA ASP A 368 -26.97 -9.39 -8.29
C ASP A 368 -27.61 -10.77 -7.98
N GLU A 369 -28.06 -10.98 -6.76
CA GLU A 369 -28.74 -12.23 -6.35
C GLU A 369 -30.17 -12.30 -6.89
N GLU A 370 -30.89 -11.19 -6.88
CA GLU A 370 -32.24 -11.07 -7.44
C GLU A 370 -32.24 -11.30 -8.95
N GLU A 371 -31.33 -10.65 -9.70
CA GLU A 371 -31.21 -10.88 -11.16
C GLU A 371 -30.89 -12.34 -11.52
N LYS A 372 -30.07 -13.01 -10.71
CA LYS A 372 -29.75 -14.42 -10.92
C LYS A 372 -30.91 -15.35 -10.55
N GLY A 373 -31.73 -14.94 -9.61
CA GLY A 373 -32.95 -15.64 -9.23
C GLY A 373 -33.97 -15.61 -10.37
N GLU A 374 -34.24 -14.44 -10.92
CA GLU A 374 -35.15 -14.23 -12.04
C GLU A 374 -34.73 -15.02 -13.30
N LYS A 375 -33.43 -14.94 -13.69
CA LYS A 375 -32.93 -15.71 -14.85
C LYS A 375 -33.06 -17.22 -14.68
N LYS A 376 -32.87 -17.75 -13.47
CA LYS A 376 -33.05 -19.18 -13.18
C LYS A 376 -34.53 -19.62 -13.23
N GLU A 377 -35.47 -18.74 -12.91
CA GLU A 377 -36.89 -19.02 -13.01
C GLU A 377 -37.37 -18.95 -14.47
N GLU A 378 -36.85 -18.04 -15.28
CA GLU A 378 -37.12 -17.98 -16.72
C GLU A 378 -36.62 -19.25 -17.43
N GLU A 379 -35.36 -19.67 -17.20
CA GLU A 379 -34.81 -20.90 -17.78
C GLU A 379 -35.62 -22.15 -17.41
N LYS A 380 -36.07 -22.25 -16.15
CA LYS A 380 -36.94 -23.37 -15.72
C LYS A 380 -38.37 -23.30 -16.28
N GLY A 381 -38.82 -22.09 -16.63
CA GLY A 381 -40.11 -21.87 -17.26
C GLY A 381 -40.13 -22.29 -18.73
N GLU A 382 -39.01 -22.17 -19.43
CA GLU A 382 -38.88 -22.60 -20.82
C GLU A 382 -38.72 -24.13 -20.96
N GLU A 383 -37.93 -24.78 -20.08
CA GLU A 383 -37.82 -26.26 -20.07
C GLU A 383 -39.14 -27.01 -19.78
N LYS A 384 -40.14 -26.34 -19.24
CA LYS A 384 -41.46 -26.95 -18.98
C LYS A 384 -42.47 -26.78 -20.15
N LYS A 385 -42.08 -26.10 -21.21
CA LYS A 385 -42.92 -25.83 -22.38
C LYS A 385 -42.55 -26.65 -23.62
N GLU A 386 -41.46 -27.43 -23.54
CA GLU A 386 -41.14 -28.49 -24.50
C GLU A 386 -41.65 -29.86 -24.00
#